data_7995e248d8e58e2399201b255b850f08
#
_entry.id   7995e248d8e58e2399201b255b850f08
#
_cell.length_a   1.000
_cell.length_b   1.000
_cell.length_c   1.000
_cell.angle_alpha   90.00
_cell.angle_beta   90.00
_cell.angle_gamma   90.00
#
_symmetry.space_group_name_H-M   'P 1'
#
loop_
_entity.id
_entity.type
_entity.pdbx_description
1 polymer ?
#
loop_
_entity_poly.entity_id
_entity_poly.type
_entity_poly.pdbx_seq_one_letter_code
_entity_poly.pdbx_strand_id
1 'polypeptide(L)'
;MEAITAIRSIAGKQCFVSGMSAMVTDLKDLCEKEEPIYVGIAVALACVAMMIFMDNWITPFVFLMSIGMAILLNMGTNYFLGEISYLTKALSAVLQLAVTMDYSIFLWHSYEEQKSMYEDNKEAMAVAINNTLTSVVGSSITTVAGFIALCFMSYTLGLDLGIVMAKGVILGVIGCVTTLPSMILVLDKLLQKTSHKSLLPDMGKVASGITKVFPVFLILFLGLVLPSYLSYKATNNEVYYDLGETLPEDMAYVVANSKLQEDFGVGATHMVLVSTDVSDTDVRAMIHEMENVEGIKYALGLESVVGPLVPEEMLPESVKEVLKSDDWELLLVNSEYKTATDEVNAQINELNTILKKYDSKGMLIGEAPCTKDLIETTDEDFKVVNTVSIVAIFVIIALVEKSITLPLILVAVIELSIFINLGLAHLTGTSLPFIAPICISTIQLGATVDYAILMTTRYKQERYEGRDKHEAVTNALKVSIPSIIVSAMGLFSATFGVALYSDVDIISSLCDLMARGAIVSMFAVILFLPAMFMLFDKMICVTSIGFRNKNAEPSNTLKERTA
;
A
#
# COMPACT_ATOMS: atom_id res chain seq x y z
N MET A 1 19.21 -10.09 -16.17
CA MET A 1 18.03 -10.35 -17.03
C MET A 1 18.43 -10.72 -18.44
N GLU A 2 19.16 -9.91 -19.20
CA GLU A 2 19.63 -10.27 -20.57
C GLU A 2 20.36 -11.61 -20.63
N ALA A 3 21.22 -11.91 -19.65
CA ALA A 3 21.91 -13.18 -19.56
C ALA A 3 20.96 -14.39 -19.41
N ILE A 4 19.92 -14.30 -18.60
CA ILE A 4 18.90 -15.36 -18.43
C ILE A 4 18.17 -15.62 -19.74
N THR A 5 17.73 -14.55 -20.41
CA THR A 5 17.08 -14.65 -21.72
C THR A 5 18.00 -15.26 -22.76
N ALA A 6 19.29 -14.86 -22.80
CA ALA A 6 20.31 -15.44 -23.69
C ALA A 6 20.56 -16.92 -23.39
N ILE A 7 20.71 -17.31 -22.11
CA ILE A 7 20.88 -18.72 -21.69
C ILE A 7 19.67 -19.55 -22.13
N ARG A 8 18.44 -19.10 -21.89
CA ARG A 8 17.22 -19.81 -22.32
C ARG A 8 17.12 -19.96 -23.83
N SER A 9 17.56 -18.96 -24.59
CA SER A 9 17.56 -19.01 -26.06
C SER A 9 18.57 -20.03 -26.62
N ILE A 10 19.72 -20.21 -25.96
CA ILE A 10 20.78 -21.17 -26.34
C ILE A 10 20.40 -22.59 -25.87
N ALA A 11 19.91 -22.70 -24.64
CA ALA A 11 19.64 -23.98 -23.99
C ALA A 11 18.43 -24.72 -24.61
N GLY A 12 17.50 -24.01 -25.23
CA GLY A 12 16.33 -24.61 -25.89
C GLY A 12 15.30 -25.15 -24.87
N LYS A 13 14.26 -25.84 -25.41
CA LYS A 13 13.10 -26.28 -24.60
C LYS A 13 13.36 -27.41 -23.61
N GLN A 14 14.50 -28.08 -23.69
CA GLN A 14 14.85 -29.23 -22.81
C GLN A 14 15.70 -28.85 -21.60
N CYS A 15 16.15 -27.59 -21.53
CA CYS A 15 16.90 -27.09 -20.39
C CYS A 15 16.05 -26.14 -19.55
N PHE A 16 16.13 -26.32 -18.26
CA PHE A 16 15.39 -25.52 -17.28
C PHE A 16 16.35 -24.59 -16.56
N VAL A 17 15.98 -23.31 -16.44
CA VAL A 17 16.81 -22.29 -15.78
C VAL A 17 16.05 -21.82 -14.55
N SER A 18 16.58 -22.13 -13.37
CA SER A 18 16.02 -21.76 -12.06
C SER A 18 16.94 -20.77 -11.33
N GLY A 19 16.54 -20.36 -10.13
CA GLY A 19 17.22 -19.46 -9.23
C GLY A 19 16.64 -18.05 -9.24
N MET A 20 17.01 -17.25 -8.24
CA MET A 20 16.48 -15.89 -7.98
C MET A 20 16.49 -14.98 -9.23
N SER A 21 17.57 -15.01 -10.01
CA SER A 21 17.67 -14.18 -11.23
C SER A 21 16.67 -14.58 -12.31
N ALA A 22 16.34 -15.88 -12.43
CA ALA A 22 15.34 -16.36 -13.36
C ALA A 22 13.93 -15.96 -12.87
N MET A 23 13.65 -16.12 -11.58
CA MET A 23 12.40 -15.70 -10.94
C MET A 23 12.13 -14.20 -11.16
N VAL A 24 13.09 -13.33 -10.83
CA VAL A 24 12.94 -11.87 -10.99
C VAL A 24 12.77 -11.47 -12.47
N THR A 25 13.40 -12.21 -13.40
CA THR A 25 13.22 -11.96 -14.85
C THR A 25 11.79 -12.28 -15.27
N ASP A 26 11.28 -13.45 -14.90
CA ASP A 26 9.92 -13.88 -15.24
C ASP A 26 8.86 -12.98 -14.59
N LEU A 27 9.05 -12.60 -13.33
CA LEU A 27 8.15 -11.69 -12.61
C LEU A 27 8.11 -10.30 -13.25
N LYS A 28 9.26 -9.76 -13.67
CA LYS A 28 9.33 -8.48 -14.39
C LYS A 28 8.60 -8.55 -15.73
N ASP A 29 8.87 -9.61 -16.53
CA ASP A 29 8.23 -9.79 -17.84
C ASP A 29 6.70 -9.91 -17.70
N LEU A 30 6.22 -10.59 -16.65
CA LEU A 30 4.80 -10.69 -16.33
C LEU A 30 4.22 -9.31 -15.99
N CYS A 31 4.87 -8.55 -15.09
CA CYS A 31 4.43 -7.20 -14.73
C CYS A 31 4.34 -6.28 -15.96
N GLU A 32 5.37 -6.28 -16.83
CA GLU A 32 5.38 -5.44 -18.04
C GLU A 32 4.29 -5.83 -19.06
N LYS A 33 3.94 -7.10 -19.12
CA LYS A 33 2.86 -7.61 -20.00
C LYS A 33 1.48 -7.23 -19.46
N GLU A 34 1.27 -7.29 -18.16
CA GLU A 34 -0.02 -7.04 -17.53
C GLU A 34 -0.32 -5.55 -17.31
N GLU A 35 0.72 -4.72 -17.08
CA GLU A 35 0.59 -3.30 -16.73
C GLU A 35 -0.42 -2.54 -17.62
N PRO A 36 -0.32 -2.55 -18.97
CA PRO A 36 -1.23 -1.78 -19.82
C PRO A 36 -2.68 -2.26 -19.73
N ILE A 37 -2.90 -3.54 -19.45
CA ILE A 37 -4.23 -4.16 -19.41
C ILE A 37 -4.92 -3.78 -18.11
N TYR A 38 -4.28 -4.00 -16.96
CA TYR A 38 -4.94 -3.68 -15.68
C TYR A 38 -5.07 -2.18 -15.45
N VAL A 39 -4.17 -1.32 -15.99
CA VAL A 39 -4.37 0.14 -16.00
C VAL A 39 -5.62 0.49 -16.82
N GLY A 40 -5.80 -0.13 -17.98
CA GLY A 40 -7.02 0.01 -18.78
C GLY A 40 -8.29 -0.41 -18.03
N ILE A 41 -8.24 -1.53 -17.31
CA ILE A 41 -9.35 -2.02 -16.47
C ILE A 41 -9.63 -1.03 -15.33
N ALA A 42 -8.61 -0.55 -14.62
CA ALA A 42 -8.76 0.43 -13.54
C ALA A 42 -9.45 1.72 -14.03
N VAL A 43 -8.99 2.27 -15.15
CA VAL A 43 -9.57 3.47 -15.75
C VAL A 43 -11.02 3.24 -16.18
N ALA A 44 -11.32 2.10 -16.81
CA ALA A 44 -12.67 1.77 -17.26
C ALA A 44 -13.64 1.61 -16.08
N LEU A 45 -13.25 0.85 -15.05
CA LEU A 45 -14.09 0.64 -13.86
C LEU A 45 -14.27 1.91 -13.04
N ALA A 46 -13.22 2.70 -12.85
CA ALA A 46 -13.33 4.02 -12.20
C ALA A 46 -14.26 4.96 -12.97
N CYS A 47 -14.19 4.96 -14.32
CA CYS A 47 -15.09 5.73 -15.16
C CYS A 47 -16.55 5.29 -14.97
N VAL A 48 -16.82 3.99 -15.01
CA VAL A 48 -18.17 3.43 -14.80
C VAL A 48 -18.69 3.77 -13.40
N ALA A 49 -17.88 3.60 -12.36
CA ALA A 49 -18.28 3.94 -11.00
C ALA A 49 -18.64 5.42 -10.88
N MET A 50 -17.80 6.32 -11.40
CA MET A 50 -18.11 7.75 -11.40
C MET A 50 -19.37 8.08 -12.21
N MET A 51 -19.61 7.44 -13.36
CA MET A 51 -20.85 7.61 -14.13
C MET A 51 -22.10 7.24 -13.34
N ILE A 52 -22.00 6.20 -12.49
CA ILE A 52 -23.13 5.72 -11.68
C ILE A 52 -23.39 6.67 -10.51
N PHE A 53 -22.35 7.12 -9.82
CA PHE A 53 -22.48 7.82 -8.55
C PHE A 53 -22.45 9.36 -8.67
N MET A 54 -21.98 9.91 -9.80
CA MET A 54 -22.02 11.35 -10.09
C MET A 54 -23.26 11.73 -10.92
N ASP A 55 -23.50 13.01 -11.06
CA ASP A 55 -24.71 13.58 -11.69
C ASP A 55 -24.50 13.92 -13.17
N ASN A 56 -23.41 13.42 -13.78
CA ASN A 56 -23.03 13.81 -15.14
C ASN A 56 -22.27 12.69 -15.86
N TRP A 57 -22.62 12.45 -17.12
CA TRP A 57 -21.99 11.40 -17.92
C TRP A 57 -20.58 11.73 -18.44
N ILE A 58 -20.25 13.00 -18.57
CA ILE A 58 -18.98 13.45 -19.18
C ILE A 58 -17.95 13.84 -18.11
N THR A 59 -18.37 14.27 -16.95
CA THR A 59 -17.48 14.65 -15.84
C THR A 59 -16.41 13.59 -15.53
N PRO A 60 -16.71 12.27 -15.49
CA PRO A 60 -15.70 11.24 -15.29
C PRO A 60 -14.55 11.28 -16.30
N PHE A 61 -14.85 11.51 -17.57
CA PHE A 61 -13.82 11.60 -18.62
C PHE A 61 -12.91 12.82 -18.44
N VAL A 62 -13.48 13.95 -18.00
CA VAL A 62 -12.72 15.17 -17.71
C VAL A 62 -11.76 14.94 -16.54
N PHE A 63 -12.23 14.25 -15.49
CA PHE A 63 -11.41 13.88 -14.33
C PHE A 63 -10.28 12.95 -14.74
N LEU A 64 -10.62 11.83 -15.41
CA LEU A 64 -9.66 10.85 -15.86
C LEU A 64 -8.61 11.44 -16.80
N MET A 65 -8.98 12.41 -17.65
CA MET A 65 -8.02 13.09 -18.50
C MET A 65 -7.08 13.99 -17.70
N SER A 66 -7.57 14.72 -16.69
CA SER A 66 -6.74 15.53 -15.80
C SER A 66 -5.79 14.68 -14.96
N ILE A 67 -6.30 13.59 -14.38
CA ILE A 67 -5.52 12.64 -13.58
C ILE A 67 -4.51 11.92 -14.48
N GLY A 68 -4.91 11.51 -15.68
CA GLY A 68 -4.02 10.88 -16.66
C GLY A 68 -2.82 11.75 -17.02
N MET A 69 -3.03 13.08 -17.17
CA MET A 69 -1.92 14.02 -17.36
C MET A 69 -0.98 14.04 -16.14
N ALA A 70 -1.52 14.03 -14.93
CA ALA A 70 -0.70 13.99 -13.71
C ALA A 70 0.08 12.67 -13.60
N ILE A 71 -0.52 11.53 -13.96
CA ILE A 71 0.15 10.22 -14.02
C ILE A 71 1.28 10.23 -15.04
N LEU A 72 1.04 10.73 -16.26
CA LEU A 72 2.07 10.84 -17.30
C LEU A 72 3.24 11.71 -16.86
N LEU A 73 2.97 12.84 -16.19
CA LEU A 73 4.03 13.68 -15.62
C LEU A 73 4.79 12.97 -14.50
N ASN A 74 4.09 12.24 -13.64
CA ASN A 74 4.71 11.45 -12.58
C ASN A 74 5.63 10.38 -13.16
N MET A 75 5.13 9.58 -14.11
CA MET A 75 5.91 8.53 -14.74
C MET A 75 7.09 9.09 -15.54
N GLY A 76 6.89 10.17 -16.30
CA GLY A 76 7.95 10.82 -17.07
C GLY A 76 9.06 11.41 -16.19
N THR A 77 8.72 11.99 -15.04
CA THR A 77 9.70 12.54 -14.10
C THR A 77 10.45 11.48 -13.28
N ASN A 78 10.06 10.21 -13.33
CA ASN A 78 10.84 9.11 -12.76
C ASN A 78 12.22 8.97 -13.43
N TYR A 79 12.38 9.45 -14.67
CA TYR A 79 13.68 9.53 -15.33
C TYR A 79 14.77 10.22 -14.47
N PHE A 80 14.38 11.20 -13.66
CA PHE A 80 15.33 11.91 -12.76
C PHE A 80 15.68 11.12 -11.49
N LEU A 81 14.91 10.07 -11.17
CA LEU A 81 15.19 9.20 -10.02
C LEU A 81 16.17 8.06 -10.35
N GLY A 82 16.46 7.84 -11.64
CA GLY A 82 17.27 6.73 -12.11
C GLY A 82 16.46 5.45 -12.25
N GLU A 83 16.96 4.35 -11.68
CA GLU A 83 16.25 3.07 -11.69
C GLU A 83 15.19 3.03 -10.58
N ILE A 84 14.00 2.60 -10.91
CA ILE A 84 12.90 2.33 -9.97
C ILE A 84 12.49 0.85 -10.07
N SER A 85 11.97 0.32 -8.97
CA SER A 85 11.45 -1.05 -8.95
C SER A 85 10.33 -1.24 -9.99
N TYR A 86 10.34 -2.40 -10.67
CA TYR A 86 9.28 -2.79 -11.60
C TYR A 86 7.91 -2.86 -10.89
N LEU A 87 7.87 -3.27 -9.62
CA LEU A 87 6.64 -3.27 -8.82
C LEU A 87 6.13 -1.85 -8.57
N THR A 88 7.03 -0.91 -8.25
CA THR A 88 6.66 0.51 -8.10
C THR A 88 6.12 1.08 -9.41
N LYS A 89 6.77 0.78 -10.54
CA LYS A 89 6.31 1.20 -11.85
C LYS A 89 4.91 0.67 -12.15
N ALA A 90 4.70 -0.61 -11.92
CA ALA A 90 3.43 -1.30 -12.16
C ALA A 90 2.28 -0.75 -11.31
N LEU A 91 2.52 -0.54 -10.01
CA LEU A 91 1.49 -0.09 -9.06
C LEU A 91 1.20 1.42 -9.13
N SER A 92 2.21 2.24 -9.48
CA SER A 92 2.11 3.70 -9.30
C SER A 92 0.99 4.35 -10.11
N ALA A 93 0.72 3.90 -11.33
CA ALA A 93 -0.34 4.45 -12.16
C ALA A 93 -1.73 4.19 -11.56
N VAL A 94 -1.98 2.96 -11.09
CA VAL A 94 -3.26 2.56 -10.50
C VAL A 94 -3.49 3.21 -9.14
N LEU A 95 -2.48 3.17 -8.27
CA LEU A 95 -2.57 3.77 -6.94
C LEU A 95 -2.71 5.31 -7.02
N GLN A 96 -1.99 5.96 -7.94
CA GLN A 96 -2.13 7.40 -8.15
C GLN A 96 -3.54 7.74 -8.65
N LEU A 97 -4.08 7.00 -9.63
CA LEU A 97 -5.46 7.18 -10.10
C LEU A 97 -6.43 7.07 -8.93
N ALA A 98 -6.31 5.99 -8.15
CA ALA A 98 -7.20 5.69 -7.05
C ALA A 98 -7.20 6.76 -5.95
N VAL A 99 -6.02 7.26 -5.57
CA VAL A 99 -5.84 8.21 -4.46
C VAL A 99 -6.11 9.66 -4.87
N THR A 100 -5.84 10.04 -6.13
CA THR A 100 -6.00 11.46 -6.55
C THR A 100 -7.38 11.81 -7.09
N MET A 101 -8.23 10.82 -7.31
CA MET A 101 -9.58 11.02 -7.83
C MET A 101 -10.45 11.83 -6.87
N ASP A 102 -10.27 11.67 -5.57
CA ASP A 102 -11.04 12.32 -4.51
C ASP A 102 -10.95 13.83 -4.56
N TYR A 103 -9.77 14.38 -4.89
CA TYR A 103 -9.56 15.82 -5.02
C TYR A 103 -10.43 16.43 -6.14
N SER A 104 -10.57 15.70 -7.24
CA SER A 104 -11.40 16.10 -8.37
C SER A 104 -12.89 16.09 -8.01
N ILE A 105 -13.34 15.11 -7.24
CA ILE A 105 -14.72 14.98 -6.77
C ILE A 105 -15.04 16.12 -5.81
N PHE A 106 -14.17 16.46 -4.87
CA PHE A 106 -14.38 17.56 -3.92
C PHE A 106 -14.46 18.92 -4.63
N LEU A 107 -13.59 19.17 -5.60
CA LEU A 107 -13.65 20.41 -6.38
C LEU A 107 -14.95 20.51 -7.19
N TRP A 108 -15.37 19.41 -7.82
CA TRP A 108 -16.61 19.38 -8.61
C TRP A 108 -17.84 19.68 -7.77
N HIS A 109 -18.00 19.04 -6.62
CA HIS A 109 -19.14 19.30 -5.73
C HIS A 109 -19.16 20.75 -5.23
N SER A 110 -17.99 21.30 -4.88
CA SER A 110 -17.87 22.71 -4.51
C SER A 110 -18.26 23.63 -5.67
N TYR A 111 -17.82 23.31 -6.89
CA TYR A 111 -18.17 24.11 -8.07
C TYR A 111 -19.68 24.07 -8.37
N GLU A 112 -20.32 22.92 -8.29
CA GLU A 112 -21.78 22.81 -8.48
C GLU A 112 -22.56 23.60 -7.42
N GLU A 113 -22.12 23.55 -6.16
CA GLU A 113 -22.71 24.35 -5.09
C GLU A 113 -22.60 25.85 -5.38
N GLN A 114 -21.40 26.33 -5.75
CA GLN A 114 -21.17 27.76 -6.03
C GLN A 114 -21.87 28.24 -7.32
N LYS A 115 -21.96 27.37 -8.32
CA LYS A 115 -22.64 27.70 -9.59
C LYS A 115 -24.11 28.07 -9.41
N SER A 116 -24.74 27.56 -8.37
CA SER A 116 -26.12 27.96 -8.03
C SER A 116 -26.22 29.35 -7.42
N MET A 117 -25.11 29.95 -6.96
CA MET A 117 -25.03 31.21 -6.23
C MET A 117 -24.47 32.37 -7.06
N TYR A 118 -23.69 32.06 -8.12
CA TYR A 118 -23.00 33.05 -8.96
C TYR A 118 -23.45 32.93 -10.42
N GLU A 119 -23.64 34.09 -11.10
CA GLU A 119 -23.99 34.12 -12.51
C GLU A 119 -22.80 33.83 -13.45
N ASP A 120 -21.58 34.23 -13.04
CA ASP A 120 -20.37 33.94 -13.81
C ASP A 120 -19.72 32.64 -13.35
N ASN A 121 -19.61 31.67 -14.25
CA ASN A 121 -18.97 30.38 -14.02
C ASN A 121 -17.49 30.49 -13.59
N LYS A 122 -16.78 31.54 -14.04
CA LYS A 122 -15.38 31.75 -13.64
C LYS A 122 -15.29 32.21 -12.19
N GLU A 123 -16.21 33.08 -11.76
CA GLU A 123 -16.28 33.52 -10.37
C GLU A 123 -16.69 32.35 -9.46
N ALA A 124 -17.71 31.58 -9.86
CA ALA A 124 -18.11 30.35 -9.15
C ALA A 124 -16.95 29.39 -9.00
N MET A 125 -16.15 29.16 -10.05
CA MET A 125 -14.99 28.28 -10.01
C MET A 125 -13.88 28.84 -9.11
N ALA A 126 -13.60 30.14 -9.15
CA ALA A 126 -12.61 30.78 -8.29
C ALA A 126 -12.96 30.62 -6.80
N VAL A 127 -14.24 30.80 -6.46
CA VAL A 127 -14.74 30.58 -5.10
C VAL A 127 -14.68 29.10 -4.71
N ALA A 128 -15.06 28.21 -5.63
CA ALA A 128 -14.98 26.76 -5.40
C ALA A 128 -13.54 26.30 -5.10
N ILE A 129 -12.55 26.77 -5.89
CA ILE A 129 -11.14 26.48 -5.64
C ILE A 129 -10.72 26.99 -4.25
N ASN A 130 -11.07 28.24 -3.91
CA ASN A 130 -10.69 28.81 -2.63
C ASN A 130 -11.30 28.04 -1.44
N ASN A 131 -12.55 27.60 -1.57
CA ASN A 131 -13.25 26.86 -0.53
C ASN A 131 -12.69 25.43 -0.34
N THR A 132 -12.27 24.80 -1.44
CA THR A 132 -11.75 23.41 -1.40
C THR A 132 -10.24 23.35 -1.17
N LEU A 133 -9.50 24.41 -1.50
CA LEU A 133 -8.03 24.41 -1.45
C LEU A 133 -7.50 23.99 -0.07
N THR A 134 -8.06 24.52 1.01
CA THR A 134 -7.61 24.20 2.38
C THR A 134 -7.85 22.73 2.71
N SER A 135 -9.00 22.17 2.31
CA SER A 135 -9.33 20.77 2.55
C SER A 135 -8.50 19.85 1.67
N VAL A 136 -8.37 20.14 0.37
CA VAL A 136 -7.58 19.35 -0.58
C VAL A 136 -6.09 19.37 -0.23
N VAL A 137 -5.53 20.53 0.14
CA VAL A 137 -4.13 20.61 0.58
C VAL A 137 -3.94 19.90 1.92
N GLY A 138 -4.85 20.06 2.87
CA GLY A 138 -4.78 19.39 4.16
C GLY A 138 -4.80 17.86 4.01
N SER A 139 -5.71 17.34 3.21
CA SER A 139 -5.86 15.93 2.88
C SER A 139 -4.64 15.40 2.09
N SER A 140 -4.21 16.12 1.07
CA SER A 140 -3.04 15.68 0.30
C SER A 140 -1.75 15.62 1.11
N ILE A 141 -1.57 16.51 2.10
CA ILE A 141 -0.41 16.47 3.00
C ILE A 141 -0.44 15.19 3.86
N THR A 142 -1.61 14.75 4.34
CA THR A 142 -1.72 13.48 5.10
C THR A 142 -1.39 12.28 4.21
N THR A 143 -1.87 12.28 2.97
CA THR A 143 -1.60 11.22 2.00
C THR A 143 -0.11 11.18 1.61
N VAL A 144 0.50 12.33 1.33
CA VAL A 144 1.94 12.46 1.06
C VAL A 144 2.75 11.98 2.27
N ALA A 145 2.34 12.30 3.49
CA ALA A 145 3.03 11.86 4.69
C ALA A 145 2.94 10.33 4.88
N GLY A 146 1.80 9.72 4.57
CA GLY A 146 1.65 8.27 4.56
C GLY A 146 2.63 7.61 3.58
N PHE A 147 2.76 8.13 2.35
CA PHE A 147 3.74 7.61 1.39
C PHE A 147 5.20 7.89 1.81
N ILE A 148 5.49 9.07 2.36
CA ILE A 148 6.84 9.37 2.86
C ILE A 148 7.21 8.48 4.03
N ALA A 149 6.25 8.02 4.85
CA ALA A 149 6.54 7.07 5.93
C ALA A 149 7.12 5.75 5.40
N LEU A 150 6.76 5.31 4.18
CA LEU A 150 7.38 4.14 3.54
C LEU A 150 8.88 4.34 3.25
N CYS A 151 9.34 5.58 3.09
CA CYS A 151 10.76 5.86 2.87
C CYS A 151 11.64 5.55 4.10
N PHE A 152 11.04 5.27 5.25
CA PHE A 152 11.76 4.84 6.47
C PHE A 152 11.98 3.33 6.53
N MET A 153 11.51 2.58 5.52
CA MET A 153 11.86 1.17 5.38
C MET A 153 13.33 1.01 5.04
N SER A 154 13.96 0.00 5.59
CA SER A 154 15.29 -0.48 5.20
C SER A 154 15.25 -1.12 3.82
N TYR A 155 14.13 -1.77 3.48
CA TYR A 155 13.91 -2.37 2.16
C TYR A 155 13.62 -1.31 1.11
N THR A 156 14.46 -1.25 0.06
CA THR A 156 14.48 -0.17 -0.94
C THR A 156 13.17 0.00 -1.71
N LEU A 157 12.36 -1.04 -1.83
CA LEU A 157 11.03 -0.96 -2.46
C LEU A 157 10.13 0.07 -1.77
N GLY A 158 10.23 0.18 -0.42
CA GLY A 158 9.47 1.19 0.33
C GLY A 158 9.90 2.61 -0.03
N LEU A 159 11.19 2.86 -0.19
CA LEU A 159 11.73 4.16 -0.63
C LEU A 159 11.22 4.53 -2.03
N ASP A 160 11.31 3.60 -2.99
CA ASP A 160 10.88 3.82 -4.37
C ASP A 160 9.38 4.13 -4.43
N LEU A 161 8.56 3.27 -3.83
CA LEU A 161 7.11 3.43 -3.81
C LEU A 161 6.72 4.72 -3.09
N GLY A 162 7.34 5.01 -1.94
CA GLY A 162 7.10 6.20 -1.14
C GLY A 162 7.35 7.50 -1.92
N ILE A 163 8.51 7.63 -2.55
CA ILE A 163 8.88 8.84 -3.32
C ILE A 163 8.00 9.00 -4.56
N VAL A 164 7.82 7.93 -5.35
CA VAL A 164 7.05 7.99 -6.60
C VAL A 164 5.58 8.34 -6.32
N MET A 165 5.01 7.74 -5.28
CA MET A 165 3.62 8.01 -4.91
C MET A 165 3.43 9.38 -4.27
N ALA A 166 4.30 9.81 -3.36
CA ALA A 166 4.27 11.16 -2.77
C ALA A 166 4.34 12.24 -3.87
N LYS A 167 5.27 12.09 -4.82
CA LYS A 167 5.38 12.96 -6.00
C LYS A 167 4.12 12.91 -6.86
N GLY A 168 3.55 11.73 -7.08
CA GLY A 168 2.32 11.52 -7.83
C GLY A 168 1.12 12.25 -7.22
N VAL A 169 0.96 12.21 -5.90
CA VAL A 169 -0.09 12.94 -5.18
C VAL A 169 0.09 14.45 -5.33
N ILE A 170 1.31 14.97 -5.16
CA ILE A 170 1.61 16.41 -5.35
C ILE A 170 1.24 16.87 -6.77
N LEU A 171 1.63 16.11 -7.81
CA LEU A 171 1.28 16.40 -9.19
C LEU A 171 -0.24 16.31 -9.44
N GLY A 172 -0.91 15.36 -8.78
CA GLY A 172 -2.37 15.23 -8.81
C GLY A 172 -3.08 16.46 -8.25
N VAL A 173 -2.64 16.97 -7.11
CA VAL A 173 -3.16 18.19 -6.49
C VAL A 173 -2.93 19.42 -7.39
N ILE A 174 -1.72 19.57 -7.94
CA ILE A 174 -1.43 20.65 -8.89
C ILE A 174 -2.37 20.55 -10.10
N GLY A 175 -2.57 19.37 -10.66
CA GLY A 175 -3.52 19.14 -11.76
C GLY A 175 -4.95 19.48 -11.38
N CYS A 176 -5.37 19.10 -10.15
CA CYS A 176 -6.72 19.41 -9.64
C CYS A 176 -7.00 20.90 -9.51
N VAL A 177 -6.04 21.71 -9.08
CA VAL A 177 -6.25 23.16 -8.89
C VAL A 177 -5.91 24.02 -10.13
N THR A 178 -5.29 23.45 -11.16
CA THR A 178 -4.88 24.17 -12.38
C THR A 178 -5.55 23.65 -13.64
N THR A 179 -5.28 22.40 -13.99
CA THR A 179 -5.72 21.77 -15.24
C THR A 179 -7.22 21.48 -15.21
N LEU A 180 -7.69 20.83 -14.14
CA LEU A 180 -9.08 20.41 -14.00
C LEU A 180 -10.07 21.57 -14.05
N PRO A 181 -9.90 22.69 -13.32
CA PRO A 181 -10.79 23.85 -13.41
C PRO A 181 -10.87 24.42 -14.82
N SER A 182 -9.73 24.49 -15.50
CA SER A 182 -9.66 25.00 -16.88
C SER A 182 -10.45 24.11 -17.84
N MET A 183 -10.32 22.79 -17.69
CA MET A 183 -11.07 21.81 -18.50
C MET A 183 -12.58 21.89 -18.23
N ILE A 184 -12.99 21.98 -16.96
CA ILE A 184 -14.40 22.12 -16.57
C ILE A 184 -15.00 23.38 -17.19
N LEU A 185 -14.32 24.53 -17.10
CA LEU A 185 -14.81 25.79 -17.64
C LEU A 185 -14.93 25.78 -19.18
N VAL A 186 -13.99 25.17 -19.89
CA VAL A 186 -14.02 25.00 -21.34
C VAL A 186 -15.18 24.10 -21.77
N LEU A 187 -15.43 23.03 -21.02
CA LEU A 187 -16.45 22.04 -21.35
C LEU A 187 -17.80 22.29 -20.66
N ASP A 188 -17.95 23.39 -19.93
CA ASP A 188 -19.14 23.69 -19.10
C ASP A 188 -20.47 23.53 -19.85
N LYS A 189 -20.56 24.05 -21.10
CA LYS A 189 -21.77 23.91 -21.94
C LYS A 189 -22.10 22.44 -22.27
N LEU A 190 -21.09 21.59 -22.40
CA LEU A 190 -21.26 20.17 -22.68
C LEU A 190 -21.67 19.42 -21.39
N LEU A 191 -21.04 19.76 -20.28
CA LEU A 191 -21.36 19.23 -18.97
C LEU A 191 -22.82 19.51 -18.57
N GLN A 192 -23.31 20.73 -18.80
CA GLN A 192 -24.71 21.07 -18.53
C GLN A 192 -25.71 20.23 -19.35
N LYS A 193 -25.37 19.89 -20.61
CA LYS A 193 -26.25 19.09 -21.46
C LYS A 193 -26.31 17.62 -21.09
N THR A 194 -25.31 17.13 -20.39
CA THR A 194 -25.14 15.70 -20.04
C THR A 194 -25.44 15.43 -18.57
N SER A 195 -25.91 16.42 -17.83
CA SER A 195 -26.36 16.26 -16.45
C SER A 195 -27.57 15.33 -16.37
N HIS A 196 -27.55 14.43 -15.41
CA HIS A 196 -28.63 13.51 -15.07
C HIS A 196 -28.92 13.56 -13.57
N LYS A 197 -30.05 12.99 -13.16
CA LYS A 197 -30.39 12.95 -11.75
C LYS A 197 -29.48 11.95 -11.02
N SER A 198 -28.90 12.38 -9.89
CA SER A 198 -28.09 11.50 -9.05
C SER A 198 -28.84 10.23 -8.65
N LEU A 199 -28.14 9.10 -8.68
CA LEU A 199 -28.65 7.83 -8.20
C LEU A 199 -28.69 7.79 -6.66
N LEU A 200 -27.86 8.60 -6.00
CA LEU A 200 -27.82 8.68 -4.55
C LEU A 200 -29.06 9.41 -4.01
N PRO A 201 -29.87 8.74 -3.17
CA PRO A 201 -31.04 9.37 -2.55
C PRO A 201 -30.63 10.44 -1.53
N ASP A 202 -31.59 11.27 -1.10
CA ASP A 202 -31.36 12.20 0.02
C ASP A 202 -31.00 11.41 1.29
N MET A 203 -29.77 11.60 1.77
CA MET A 203 -29.22 10.90 2.91
C MET A 203 -29.71 11.42 4.26
N GLY A 204 -30.62 12.39 4.29
CA GLY A 204 -31.12 12.99 5.53
C GLY A 204 -31.76 11.97 6.49
N LYS A 205 -32.53 11.01 5.99
CA LYS A 205 -33.13 9.95 6.83
C LYS A 205 -32.05 9.00 7.39
N VAL A 206 -31.07 8.65 6.58
CA VAL A 206 -29.95 7.78 6.99
C VAL A 206 -29.10 8.49 8.05
N ALA A 207 -28.71 9.75 7.79
CA ALA A 207 -27.95 10.56 8.73
C ALA A 207 -28.66 10.71 10.08
N SER A 208 -29.96 11.06 10.07
CA SER A 208 -30.77 11.15 11.29
C SER A 208 -30.87 9.81 12.02
N GLY A 209 -31.02 8.70 11.28
CA GLY A 209 -31.05 7.35 11.85
C GLY A 209 -29.76 7.03 12.59
N ILE A 210 -28.61 7.21 11.92
CA ILE A 210 -27.27 6.94 12.49
C ILE A 210 -27.04 7.80 13.74
N THR A 211 -27.31 9.10 13.65
CA THR A 211 -27.12 10.02 14.78
C THR A 211 -28.01 9.68 15.97
N LYS A 212 -29.23 9.16 15.73
CA LYS A 212 -30.18 8.78 16.78
C LYS A 212 -29.74 7.56 17.57
N VAL A 213 -29.11 6.58 16.87
CA VAL A 213 -28.66 5.33 17.50
C VAL A 213 -27.14 5.32 17.76
N PHE A 214 -26.51 6.49 17.86
CA PHE A 214 -25.05 6.61 18.06
C PHE A 214 -24.49 5.77 19.23
N PRO A 215 -25.21 5.53 20.37
CA PRO A 215 -24.64 4.71 21.43
C PRO A 215 -24.39 3.25 21.02
N VAL A 216 -25.20 2.73 20.08
CA VAL A 216 -25.00 1.38 19.54
C VAL A 216 -23.70 1.31 18.75
N PHE A 217 -23.42 2.30 17.91
CA PHE A 217 -22.16 2.37 17.15
C PHE A 217 -20.95 2.56 18.05
N LEU A 218 -21.10 3.27 19.17
CA LEU A 218 -20.04 3.40 20.16
C LEU A 218 -19.70 2.05 20.83
N ILE A 219 -20.74 1.30 21.24
CA ILE A 219 -20.57 -0.04 21.83
C ILE A 219 -19.94 -0.99 20.80
N LEU A 220 -20.40 -0.93 19.54
CA LEU A 220 -19.86 -1.73 18.45
C LEU A 220 -18.39 -1.40 18.20
N PHE A 221 -18.02 -0.11 18.17
CA PHE A 221 -16.63 0.33 18.04
C PHE A 221 -15.76 -0.29 19.13
N LEU A 222 -16.14 -0.14 20.39
CA LEU A 222 -15.39 -0.69 21.53
C LEU A 222 -15.30 -2.22 21.48
N GLY A 223 -16.38 -2.89 21.06
CA GLY A 223 -16.44 -4.34 20.93
C GLY A 223 -15.58 -4.89 19.80
N LEU A 224 -15.38 -4.11 18.72
CA LEU A 224 -14.59 -4.52 17.56
C LEU A 224 -13.09 -4.28 17.73
N VAL A 225 -12.65 -3.29 18.52
CA VAL A 225 -11.24 -2.93 18.65
C VAL A 225 -10.36 -4.13 19.00
N LEU A 226 -10.71 -4.86 20.07
CA LEU A 226 -9.87 -5.95 20.56
C LEU A 226 -9.85 -7.16 19.61
N PRO A 227 -11.00 -7.70 19.13
CA PRO A 227 -10.98 -8.80 18.16
C PRO A 227 -10.24 -8.45 16.87
N SER A 228 -10.47 -7.26 16.31
CA SER A 228 -9.81 -6.83 15.08
C SER A 228 -8.32 -6.65 15.25
N TYR A 229 -7.87 -6.11 16.39
CA TYR A 229 -6.44 -5.99 16.70
C TYR A 229 -5.75 -7.36 16.86
N LEU A 230 -6.41 -8.32 17.52
CA LEU A 230 -5.86 -9.68 17.68
C LEU A 230 -5.76 -10.38 16.32
N SER A 231 -6.79 -10.28 15.48
CA SER A 231 -6.80 -10.84 14.13
C SER A 231 -5.74 -10.18 13.24
N TYR A 232 -5.61 -8.85 13.29
CA TYR A 232 -4.56 -8.11 12.61
C TYR A 232 -3.15 -8.58 13.02
N LYS A 233 -2.93 -8.77 14.32
CA LYS A 233 -1.64 -9.28 14.82
C LYS A 233 -1.37 -10.71 14.33
N ALA A 234 -2.40 -11.55 14.23
CA ALA A 234 -2.25 -12.90 13.69
C ALA A 234 -1.89 -12.87 12.20
N THR A 235 -2.54 -12.02 11.40
CA THR A 235 -2.19 -11.84 9.98
C THR A 235 -0.72 -11.47 9.77
N ASN A 236 -0.17 -10.57 10.60
CA ASN A 236 1.23 -10.16 10.48
C ASN A 236 2.23 -11.29 10.78
N ASN A 237 1.83 -12.33 11.49
CA ASN A 237 2.65 -13.51 11.74
C ASN A 237 2.49 -14.59 10.64
N GLU A 238 1.53 -14.43 9.73
CA GLU A 238 1.18 -15.41 8.70
C GLU A 238 1.51 -14.89 7.28
N VAL A 239 2.40 -13.91 7.18
CA VAL A 239 2.86 -13.40 5.87
C VAL A 239 3.88 -14.33 5.23
N TYR A 240 3.87 -14.42 3.89
CA TYR A 240 4.89 -15.16 3.16
C TYR A 240 5.96 -14.23 2.56
N TYR A 241 7.16 -14.79 2.40
CA TYR A 241 8.36 -14.08 1.92
C TYR A 241 8.88 -14.61 0.59
N ASP A 242 8.53 -15.85 0.22
CA ASP A 242 8.90 -16.43 -1.07
C ASP A 242 7.94 -15.98 -2.16
N LEU A 243 8.40 -15.04 -2.99
CA LEU A 243 7.63 -14.51 -4.10
C LEU A 243 7.50 -15.50 -5.27
N GLY A 244 8.34 -16.53 -5.30
CA GLY A 244 8.31 -17.57 -6.32
C GLY A 244 7.14 -18.56 -6.15
N GLU A 245 6.67 -18.76 -4.93
CA GLU A 245 5.56 -19.70 -4.64
C GLU A 245 4.20 -19.23 -5.17
N THR A 246 4.03 -17.93 -5.41
CA THR A 246 2.76 -17.34 -5.86
C THR A 246 2.72 -17.03 -7.35
N LEU A 247 3.76 -17.40 -8.08
CA LEU A 247 3.82 -17.24 -9.54
C LEU A 247 2.98 -18.34 -10.23
N PRO A 248 2.43 -18.06 -11.43
CA PRO A 248 1.69 -19.04 -12.23
C PRO A 248 2.48 -20.34 -12.47
N GLU A 249 1.82 -21.48 -12.32
CA GLU A 249 2.44 -22.81 -12.42
C GLU A 249 3.10 -23.10 -13.78
N ASP A 250 2.67 -22.44 -14.83
CA ASP A 250 3.20 -22.59 -16.19
C ASP A 250 4.43 -21.70 -16.48
N MET A 251 4.81 -20.86 -15.52
CA MET A 251 6.02 -20.03 -15.65
C MET A 251 7.30 -20.85 -15.73
N ALA A 252 8.21 -20.39 -16.57
CA ALA A 252 9.48 -21.10 -16.83
C ALA A 252 10.31 -21.33 -15.55
N TYR A 253 10.36 -20.35 -14.65
CA TYR A 253 11.01 -20.48 -13.35
C TYR A 253 10.32 -21.52 -12.47
N VAL A 254 8.98 -21.48 -12.35
CA VAL A 254 8.20 -22.38 -11.49
C VAL A 254 8.36 -23.83 -11.94
N VAL A 255 8.25 -24.07 -13.26
CA VAL A 255 8.49 -25.41 -13.86
C VAL A 255 9.91 -25.87 -13.60
N ALA A 256 10.90 -24.99 -13.72
CA ALA A 256 12.31 -25.33 -13.47
C ALA A 256 12.56 -25.66 -11.98
N ASN A 257 12.01 -24.87 -11.08
CA ASN A 257 12.16 -25.05 -9.63
C ASN A 257 11.46 -26.31 -9.13
N SER A 258 10.25 -26.61 -9.62
CA SER A 258 9.54 -27.86 -9.30
C SER A 258 10.35 -29.09 -9.72
N LYS A 259 10.96 -29.06 -10.91
CA LYS A 259 11.84 -30.16 -11.37
C LYS A 259 13.10 -30.32 -10.53
N LEU A 260 13.71 -29.23 -10.08
CA LEU A 260 14.83 -29.29 -9.15
C LEU A 260 14.44 -29.97 -7.84
N GLN A 261 13.27 -29.66 -7.32
CA GLN A 261 12.78 -30.23 -6.09
C GLN A 261 12.35 -31.69 -6.25
N GLU A 262 11.59 -32.02 -7.30
CA GLU A 262 11.04 -33.37 -7.52
C GLU A 262 12.12 -34.37 -7.94
N ASP A 263 12.97 -34.01 -8.92
CA ASP A 263 13.93 -34.93 -9.53
C ASP A 263 15.25 -35.00 -8.74
N PHE A 264 15.67 -33.89 -8.10
CA PHE A 264 16.95 -33.79 -7.41
C PHE A 264 16.79 -33.61 -5.89
N GLY A 265 15.58 -33.28 -5.41
CA GLY A 265 15.28 -33.02 -4.01
C GLY A 265 16.02 -31.81 -3.46
N VAL A 266 16.31 -30.80 -4.29
CA VAL A 266 16.94 -29.54 -3.91
C VAL A 266 15.86 -28.51 -3.70
N GLY A 267 15.67 -28.05 -2.45
CA GLY A 267 14.77 -26.97 -2.08
C GLY A 267 15.45 -25.60 -2.09
N ALA A 268 16.56 -25.47 -1.39
CA ALA A 268 17.36 -24.26 -1.37
C ALA A 268 18.86 -24.57 -1.56
N THR A 269 19.59 -23.62 -2.16
CA THR A 269 21.05 -23.72 -2.28
C THR A 269 21.68 -22.56 -1.51
N HIS A 270 22.46 -22.89 -0.49
CA HIS A 270 23.26 -21.93 0.25
C HIS A 270 24.63 -21.82 -0.39
N MET A 271 25.16 -20.63 -0.49
CA MET A 271 26.51 -20.33 -0.90
C MET A 271 27.32 -19.90 0.32
N VAL A 272 28.46 -20.55 0.55
CA VAL A 272 29.35 -20.23 1.65
C VAL A 272 30.64 -19.68 1.07
N LEU A 273 31.01 -18.46 1.42
CA LEU A 273 32.30 -17.86 1.09
C LEU A 273 33.22 -18.05 2.27
N VAL A 274 34.34 -18.72 2.02
CA VAL A 274 35.40 -19.01 2.99
C VAL A 274 36.67 -18.27 2.56
N SER A 275 37.37 -17.64 3.50
CA SER A 275 38.65 -17.00 3.22
C SER A 275 39.70 -18.01 2.78
N THR A 276 40.51 -17.70 1.76
CA THR A 276 41.66 -18.52 1.34
C THR A 276 42.76 -18.61 2.41
N ASP A 277 42.67 -17.82 3.51
CA ASP A 277 43.55 -17.96 4.68
C ASP A 277 43.27 -19.24 5.51
N VAL A 278 42.09 -19.88 5.32
CA VAL A 278 41.70 -21.13 6.03
C VAL A 278 42.42 -22.30 5.38
N SER A 279 42.94 -23.24 6.18
CA SER A 279 43.64 -24.39 5.62
C SER A 279 42.67 -25.34 4.91
N ASP A 280 43.12 -26.00 3.82
CA ASP A 280 42.34 -27.02 3.10
C ASP A 280 41.80 -28.15 4.03
N THR A 281 42.55 -28.45 5.09
CA THR A 281 42.14 -29.43 6.10
C THR A 281 40.94 -28.96 6.90
N ASP A 282 40.92 -27.67 7.27
CA ASP A 282 39.83 -27.07 8.04
C ASP A 282 38.60 -26.87 7.13
N VAL A 283 38.80 -26.51 5.86
CA VAL A 283 37.70 -26.44 4.86
C VAL A 283 37.03 -27.79 4.69
N ARG A 284 37.81 -28.88 4.57
CA ARG A 284 37.25 -30.25 4.50
C ARG A 284 36.49 -30.64 5.78
N ALA A 285 37.03 -30.30 6.94
CA ALA A 285 36.38 -30.58 8.21
C ALA A 285 35.06 -29.80 8.34
N MET A 286 35.05 -28.55 7.91
CA MET A 286 33.86 -27.72 7.88
C MET A 286 32.79 -28.26 6.91
N ILE A 287 33.16 -28.65 5.68
CA ILE A 287 32.25 -29.29 4.72
C ILE A 287 31.60 -30.51 5.32
N HIS A 288 32.41 -31.39 5.93
CA HIS A 288 31.89 -32.60 6.57
C HIS A 288 30.97 -32.31 7.76
N GLU A 289 31.23 -31.26 8.54
CA GLU A 289 30.37 -30.82 9.63
C GLU A 289 29.06 -30.26 9.11
N MET A 290 29.09 -29.47 8.02
CA MET A 290 27.92 -28.94 7.33
C MET A 290 27.04 -30.04 6.72
N GLU A 291 27.62 -31.08 6.13
CA GLU A 291 26.87 -32.22 5.58
C GLU A 291 26.09 -33.02 6.64
N ASN A 292 26.51 -32.93 7.91
CA ASN A 292 25.79 -33.59 9.01
C ASN A 292 24.65 -32.76 9.61
N VAL A 293 24.43 -31.54 9.14
CA VAL A 293 23.29 -30.71 9.53
C VAL A 293 22.01 -31.29 8.94
N GLU A 294 20.95 -31.34 9.73
CA GLU A 294 19.66 -31.89 9.30
C GLU A 294 19.12 -31.18 8.05
N GLY A 295 18.69 -31.96 7.06
CA GLY A 295 18.15 -31.45 5.79
C GLY A 295 19.20 -31.01 4.78
N ILE A 296 20.51 -31.12 5.09
CA ILE A 296 21.56 -30.93 4.07
C ILE A 296 21.75 -32.22 3.27
N LYS A 297 21.70 -32.10 1.97
CA LYS A 297 21.91 -33.26 1.07
C LYS A 297 23.36 -33.47 0.72
N TYR A 298 24.06 -32.40 0.39
CA TYR A 298 25.49 -32.43 0.08
C TYR A 298 26.05 -31.01 0.14
N ALA A 299 27.35 -30.93 0.42
CA ALA A 299 28.13 -29.71 0.33
C ALA A 299 29.27 -29.89 -0.69
N LEU A 300 29.34 -28.99 -1.67
CA LEU A 300 30.34 -29.02 -2.74
C LEU A 300 31.29 -27.84 -2.60
N GLY A 301 32.57 -28.13 -2.52
CA GLY A 301 33.65 -27.16 -2.60
C GLY A 301 34.78 -27.75 -3.43
N LEU A 302 35.81 -26.97 -3.68
CA LEU A 302 37.00 -27.46 -4.40
C LEU A 302 37.56 -28.70 -3.70
N GLU A 303 37.66 -28.65 -2.38
CA GLU A 303 38.21 -29.71 -1.56
C GLU A 303 37.35 -31.00 -1.50
N SER A 304 36.05 -30.91 -1.74
CA SER A 304 35.14 -32.07 -1.82
C SER A 304 35.22 -32.77 -3.18
N VAL A 305 35.48 -32.01 -4.24
CA VAL A 305 35.59 -32.53 -5.62
C VAL A 305 36.95 -33.23 -5.84
N VAL A 306 38.01 -32.66 -5.29
CA VAL A 306 39.37 -33.11 -5.52
C VAL A 306 39.76 -34.32 -4.66
N GLY A 307 39.23 -34.35 -3.44
CA GLY A 307 39.66 -35.37 -2.45
C GLY A 307 41.14 -35.26 -2.06
N PRO A 308 41.56 -35.95 -1.01
CA PRO A 308 42.92 -35.79 -0.44
C PRO A 308 44.07 -36.32 -1.30
N LEU A 309 43.76 -37.00 -2.38
CA LEU A 309 44.79 -37.69 -3.24
C LEU A 309 45.03 -36.99 -4.57
N VAL A 310 44.25 -35.98 -4.96
CA VAL A 310 44.39 -35.28 -6.23
C VAL A 310 44.94 -33.87 -5.96
N PRO A 311 46.15 -33.55 -6.45
CA PRO A 311 46.69 -32.17 -6.33
C PRO A 311 45.79 -31.16 -7.06
N GLU A 312 45.56 -30.00 -6.43
CA GLU A 312 44.78 -28.89 -7.00
C GLU A 312 45.25 -28.49 -8.42
N GLU A 313 46.57 -28.67 -8.69
CA GLU A 313 47.19 -28.37 -9.97
C GLU A 313 46.68 -29.25 -11.15
N MET A 314 46.05 -30.39 -10.86
CA MET A 314 45.43 -31.27 -11.87
C MET A 314 44.01 -30.88 -12.28
N LEU A 315 43.41 -29.92 -11.60
CA LEU A 315 42.09 -29.45 -11.98
C LEU A 315 42.13 -28.52 -13.18
N PRO A 316 41.09 -28.58 -14.05
CA PRO A 316 40.95 -27.59 -15.11
C PRO A 316 40.84 -26.17 -14.52
N GLU A 317 41.56 -25.22 -15.09
CA GLU A 317 41.50 -23.80 -14.69
C GLU A 317 40.05 -23.29 -14.61
N SER A 318 39.19 -23.71 -15.53
CA SER A 318 37.78 -23.33 -15.58
C SER A 318 36.97 -23.75 -14.34
N VAL A 319 37.38 -24.78 -13.61
CA VAL A 319 36.73 -25.22 -12.36
C VAL A 319 37.27 -24.41 -11.19
N LYS A 320 38.56 -24.13 -11.18
CA LYS A 320 39.19 -23.30 -10.15
C LYS A 320 38.64 -21.88 -10.17
N GLU A 321 38.60 -21.25 -11.34
CA GLU A 321 38.07 -19.88 -11.49
C GLU A 321 36.62 -19.70 -11.05
N VAL A 322 35.82 -20.79 -11.07
CA VAL A 322 34.43 -20.75 -10.61
C VAL A 322 34.31 -20.88 -9.08
N LEU A 323 35.17 -21.70 -8.47
CA LEU A 323 35.05 -22.04 -7.03
C LEU A 323 36.07 -21.30 -6.15
N LYS A 324 37.13 -20.72 -6.70
CA LYS A 324 38.20 -20.07 -5.93
C LYS A 324 38.62 -18.78 -6.60
N SER A 325 38.71 -17.70 -5.83
CA SER A 325 39.30 -16.42 -6.20
C SER A 325 40.57 -16.16 -5.38
N ASP A 326 41.19 -14.99 -5.54
CA ASP A 326 42.39 -14.63 -4.77
C ASP A 326 42.13 -14.61 -3.25
N ASP A 327 40.95 -14.16 -2.81
CA ASP A 327 40.61 -13.96 -1.41
C ASP A 327 39.58 -14.96 -0.85
N TRP A 328 38.76 -15.61 -1.72
CA TRP A 328 37.63 -16.41 -1.32
C TRP A 328 37.49 -17.73 -2.04
N GLU A 329 37.08 -18.76 -1.34
CA GLU A 329 36.60 -20.04 -1.86
C GLU A 329 35.08 -20.13 -1.72
N LEU A 330 34.39 -20.60 -2.76
CA LEU A 330 32.94 -20.79 -2.80
C LEU A 330 32.59 -22.24 -2.54
N LEU A 331 31.78 -22.47 -1.51
CA LEU A 331 31.12 -23.76 -1.25
C LEU A 331 29.64 -23.64 -1.60
N LEU A 332 29.07 -24.70 -2.17
CA LEU A 332 27.64 -24.83 -2.46
C LEU A 332 27.05 -25.88 -1.52
N VAL A 333 26.16 -25.47 -0.64
CA VAL A 333 25.51 -26.33 0.34
C VAL A 333 24.03 -26.46 -0.01
N ASN A 334 23.60 -27.66 -0.42
CA ASN A 334 22.25 -27.89 -0.90
C ASN A 334 21.36 -28.47 0.22
N SER A 335 20.23 -27.79 0.44
CA SER A 335 19.20 -28.14 1.41
C SER A 335 17.98 -28.76 0.70
N GLU A 336 17.33 -29.72 1.37
CA GLU A 336 16.02 -30.22 0.96
C GLU A 336 14.88 -29.30 1.39
N TYR A 337 15.13 -28.39 2.35
CA TYR A 337 14.14 -27.44 2.83
C TYR A 337 13.93 -26.31 1.83
N LYS A 338 12.67 -25.85 1.75
CA LYS A 338 12.32 -24.71 0.93
C LYS A 338 12.77 -23.39 1.56
N THR A 339 12.97 -22.39 0.72
CA THR A 339 13.22 -21.01 1.15
C THR A 339 12.07 -20.49 2.03
N ALA A 340 12.38 -19.62 2.98
CA ALA A 340 11.42 -18.95 3.88
C ALA A 340 10.67 -19.89 4.88
N THR A 341 11.13 -21.12 5.10
CA THR A 341 10.57 -21.99 6.15
C THR A 341 11.33 -21.89 7.47
N ASP A 342 10.68 -22.26 8.57
CA ASP A 342 11.33 -22.25 9.90
C ASP A 342 12.50 -23.25 9.96
N GLU A 343 12.37 -24.39 9.27
CA GLU A 343 13.41 -25.41 9.18
C GLU A 343 14.67 -24.88 8.49
N VAL A 344 14.52 -24.20 7.33
CA VAL A 344 15.68 -23.61 6.64
C VAL A 344 16.29 -22.46 7.44
N ASN A 345 15.48 -21.67 8.14
CA ASN A 345 15.99 -20.60 8.99
C ASN A 345 16.80 -21.13 10.20
N ALA A 346 16.36 -22.23 10.82
CA ALA A 346 17.12 -22.92 11.85
C ALA A 346 18.42 -23.50 11.30
N GLN A 347 18.36 -24.16 10.14
CA GLN A 347 19.52 -24.71 9.42
C GLN A 347 20.55 -23.62 9.09
N ILE A 348 20.13 -22.44 8.61
CA ILE A 348 21.02 -21.30 8.33
C ILE A 348 21.78 -20.87 9.60
N ASN A 349 21.13 -20.83 10.76
CA ASN A 349 21.77 -20.48 12.02
C ASN A 349 22.85 -21.50 12.41
N GLU A 350 22.57 -22.79 12.21
CA GLU A 350 23.52 -23.88 12.49
C GLU A 350 24.71 -23.83 11.53
N LEU A 351 24.46 -23.71 10.22
CA LEU A 351 25.50 -23.55 9.20
C LEU A 351 26.39 -22.33 9.46
N ASN A 352 25.79 -21.20 9.85
CA ASN A 352 26.57 -20.01 10.19
C ASN A 352 27.43 -20.21 11.45
N THR A 353 26.92 -20.96 12.44
CA THR A 353 27.68 -21.32 13.64
C THR A 353 28.88 -22.18 13.30
N ILE A 354 28.70 -23.18 12.42
CA ILE A 354 29.79 -24.00 11.91
C ILE A 354 30.81 -23.15 11.15
N LEU A 355 30.33 -22.33 10.21
CA LEU A 355 31.19 -21.43 9.42
C LEU A 355 32.07 -20.55 10.32
N LYS A 356 31.47 -19.88 11.30
CA LYS A 356 32.17 -18.95 12.20
C LYS A 356 33.16 -19.65 13.15
N LYS A 357 33.05 -20.96 13.36
CA LYS A 357 34.01 -21.76 14.12
C LYS A 357 35.33 -21.91 13.36
N TYR A 358 35.29 -22.04 12.03
CA TYR A 358 36.45 -22.24 11.18
C TYR A 358 36.95 -20.92 10.55
N ASP A 359 36.04 -20.04 10.14
CA ASP A 359 36.34 -18.75 9.53
C ASP A 359 35.46 -17.62 10.10
N SER A 360 36.07 -16.75 10.89
CA SER A 360 35.38 -15.59 11.46
C SER A 360 34.96 -14.57 10.39
N LYS A 361 35.66 -14.52 9.23
CA LYS A 361 35.35 -13.64 8.12
C LYS A 361 34.36 -14.27 7.14
N GLY A 362 34.23 -15.60 7.13
CA GLY A 362 33.38 -16.34 6.20
C GLY A 362 31.95 -15.84 6.19
N MET A 363 31.28 -15.93 5.06
CA MET A 363 29.91 -15.42 4.85
C MET A 363 29.02 -16.53 4.29
N LEU A 364 27.82 -16.65 4.85
CA LEU A 364 26.74 -17.48 4.32
C LEU A 364 25.81 -16.59 3.51
N ILE A 365 25.70 -16.87 2.23
CA ILE A 365 24.96 -16.06 1.25
C ILE A 365 24.03 -16.95 0.40
N GLY A 366 23.16 -16.33 -0.38
CA GLY A 366 22.20 -17.04 -1.23
C GLY A 366 20.78 -16.60 -0.96
N GLU A 367 19.83 -17.27 -1.63
CA GLU A 367 18.41 -16.90 -1.57
C GLU A 367 17.83 -17.06 -0.16
N ALA A 368 18.01 -18.22 0.47
CA ALA A 368 17.44 -18.48 1.79
C ALA A 368 18.07 -17.64 2.91
N PRO A 369 19.41 -17.45 3.01
CA PRO A 369 19.98 -16.50 3.96
C PRO A 369 19.50 -15.05 3.75
N CYS A 370 19.40 -14.61 2.49
CA CYS A 370 18.89 -13.27 2.16
C CYS A 370 17.42 -13.10 2.55
N THR A 371 16.60 -14.13 2.35
CA THR A 371 15.20 -14.14 2.77
C THR A 371 15.06 -14.10 4.29
N LYS A 372 15.94 -14.82 5.02
CA LYS A 372 15.97 -14.77 6.49
C LYS A 372 16.29 -13.35 6.99
N ASP A 373 17.30 -12.69 6.42
CA ASP A 373 17.64 -11.31 6.76
C ASP A 373 16.48 -10.35 6.42
N LEU A 374 15.76 -10.61 5.32
CA LEU A 374 14.57 -9.87 4.93
C LEU A 374 13.45 -10.01 5.96
N ILE A 375 13.21 -11.22 6.50
CA ILE A 375 12.22 -11.47 7.55
C ILE A 375 12.53 -10.62 8.79
N GLU A 376 13.77 -10.69 9.28
CA GLU A 376 14.21 -9.96 10.48
C GLU A 376 14.10 -8.42 10.27
N THR A 377 14.53 -7.94 9.10
CA THR A 377 14.48 -6.52 8.75
C THR A 377 13.04 -6.01 8.60
N THR A 378 12.16 -6.81 7.98
CA THR A 378 10.75 -6.44 7.76
C THR A 378 9.98 -6.28 9.06
N ASP A 379 10.26 -7.12 10.06
CA ASP A 379 9.65 -7.02 11.38
C ASP A 379 10.00 -5.70 12.10
N GLU A 380 11.20 -5.19 11.89
CA GLU A 380 11.63 -3.90 12.43
C GLU A 380 11.05 -2.74 11.62
N ASP A 381 11.13 -2.83 10.29
CA ASP A 381 10.56 -1.84 9.35
C ASP A 381 9.07 -1.63 9.62
N PHE A 382 8.31 -2.70 9.84
CA PHE A 382 6.89 -2.61 10.14
C PHE A 382 6.61 -1.74 11.37
N LYS A 383 7.35 -1.93 12.46
CA LYS A 383 7.20 -1.13 13.69
C LYS A 383 7.57 0.33 13.48
N VAL A 384 8.67 0.57 12.77
CA VAL A 384 9.18 1.93 12.49
C VAL A 384 8.20 2.68 11.61
N VAL A 385 7.84 2.11 10.46
CA VAL A 385 6.98 2.75 9.46
C VAL A 385 5.59 3.04 10.04
N ASN A 386 4.98 2.07 10.73
CA ASN A 386 3.67 2.26 11.35
C ASN A 386 3.71 3.37 12.42
N THR A 387 4.74 3.40 13.26
CA THR A 387 4.89 4.46 14.28
C THR A 387 5.08 5.83 13.63
N VAL A 388 5.97 5.93 12.63
CA VAL A 388 6.22 7.19 11.93
C VAL A 388 4.96 7.69 11.22
N SER A 389 4.21 6.83 10.54
CA SER A 389 2.98 7.22 9.83
C SER A 389 1.90 7.73 10.78
N ILE A 390 1.64 7.02 11.88
CA ILE A 390 0.65 7.43 12.89
C ILE A 390 1.04 8.79 13.51
N VAL A 391 2.29 8.95 13.91
CA VAL A 391 2.76 10.21 14.52
C VAL A 391 2.71 11.36 13.52
N ALA A 392 3.18 11.16 12.29
CA ALA A 392 3.15 12.18 11.24
C ALA A 392 1.72 12.63 10.93
N ILE A 393 0.81 11.68 10.70
CA ILE A 393 -0.58 11.97 10.38
C ILE A 393 -1.28 12.64 11.57
N PHE A 394 -1.03 12.16 12.79
CA PHE A 394 -1.54 12.81 14.01
C PHE A 394 -1.12 14.29 14.08
N VAL A 395 0.16 14.60 13.88
CA VAL A 395 0.68 15.97 13.91
C VAL A 395 0.07 16.82 12.79
N ILE A 396 -0.03 16.28 11.58
CA ILE A 396 -0.60 16.99 10.44
C ILE A 396 -2.07 17.33 10.68
N ILE A 397 -2.89 16.36 11.12
CA ILE A 397 -4.30 16.61 11.43
C ILE A 397 -4.42 17.63 12.57
N ALA A 398 -3.55 17.57 13.60
CA ALA A 398 -3.56 18.53 14.69
C ALA A 398 -3.33 19.97 14.19
N LEU A 399 -2.41 20.14 13.23
CA LEU A 399 -2.11 21.44 12.63
C LEU A 399 -3.21 21.93 11.69
N VAL A 400 -3.73 21.04 10.83
CA VAL A 400 -4.78 21.38 9.84
C VAL A 400 -6.10 21.71 10.55
N GLU A 401 -6.56 20.88 11.46
CA GLU A 401 -7.81 21.07 12.20
C GLU A 401 -7.67 22.03 13.40
N LYS A 402 -6.43 22.40 13.75
CA LYS A 402 -6.12 23.22 14.92
C LYS A 402 -6.77 22.66 16.20
N SER A 403 -6.61 21.37 16.40
CA SER A 403 -7.22 20.59 17.46
C SER A 403 -6.28 19.52 17.98
N ILE A 404 -6.36 19.18 19.26
CA ILE A 404 -5.63 18.05 19.84
C ILE A 404 -6.55 16.81 19.95
N THR A 405 -7.84 16.99 20.16
CA THR A 405 -8.80 15.88 20.33
C THR A 405 -9.19 15.23 18.99
N LEU A 406 -9.35 16.03 17.94
CA LEU A 406 -9.74 15.50 16.63
C LEU A 406 -8.76 14.48 16.06
N PRO A 407 -7.43 14.70 16.05
CA PRO A 407 -6.49 13.70 15.58
C PRO A 407 -6.61 12.36 16.30
N LEU A 408 -6.80 12.37 17.62
CA LEU A 408 -6.99 11.14 18.40
C LEU A 408 -8.22 10.36 17.94
N ILE A 409 -9.33 11.06 17.69
CA ILE A 409 -10.58 10.43 17.24
C ILE A 409 -10.44 9.89 15.82
N LEU A 410 -9.90 10.72 14.90
CA LEU A 410 -9.78 10.35 13.48
C LEU A 410 -8.85 9.16 13.31
N VAL A 411 -7.65 9.23 13.89
CA VAL A 411 -6.67 8.13 13.84
C VAL A 411 -7.27 6.86 14.46
N ALA A 412 -7.94 6.93 15.61
CA ALA A 412 -8.55 5.74 16.23
C ALA A 412 -9.61 5.08 15.35
N VAL A 413 -10.42 5.85 14.63
CA VAL A 413 -11.45 5.30 13.71
C VAL A 413 -10.81 4.66 12.48
N ILE A 414 -9.78 5.29 11.92
CA ILE A 414 -9.07 4.74 10.74
C ILE A 414 -8.23 3.53 11.12
N GLU A 415 -7.52 3.56 12.25
CA GLU A 415 -6.76 2.39 12.75
C GLU A 415 -7.68 1.17 12.96
N LEU A 416 -8.89 1.38 13.52
CA LEU A 416 -9.85 0.28 13.59
C LEU A 416 -10.19 -0.27 12.21
N SER A 417 -10.36 0.59 11.21
CA SER A 417 -10.65 0.13 9.83
C SER A 417 -9.48 -0.65 9.23
N ILE A 418 -8.24 -0.27 9.54
CA ILE A 418 -7.02 -0.99 9.13
C ILE A 418 -6.96 -2.35 9.82
N PHE A 419 -7.20 -2.41 11.13
CA PHE A 419 -7.23 -3.67 11.86
C PHE A 419 -8.30 -4.63 11.34
N ILE A 420 -9.50 -4.13 10.99
CA ILE A 420 -10.55 -4.94 10.36
C ILE A 420 -10.08 -5.41 8.98
N ASN A 421 -9.57 -4.52 8.15
CA ASN A 421 -9.17 -4.84 6.78
C ASN A 421 -8.06 -5.92 6.74
N LEU A 422 -6.98 -5.70 7.46
CA LEU A 422 -5.86 -6.65 7.52
C LEU A 422 -6.23 -7.92 8.30
N GLY A 423 -6.97 -7.79 9.40
CA GLY A 423 -7.40 -8.94 10.20
C GLY A 423 -8.36 -9.90 9.48
N LEU A 424 -9.06 -9.43 8.44
CA LEU A 424 -9.89 -10.31 7.62
C LEU A 424 -9.06 -11.39 6.89
N ALA A 425 -7.81 -11.13 6.53
CA ALA A 425 -6.94 -12.12 5.89
C ALA A 425 -6.73 -13.35 6.78
N HIS A 426 -6.44 -13.16 8.07
CA HIS A 426 -6.37 -14.26 9.04
C HIS A 426 -7.69 -15.04 9.15
N LEU A 427 -8.84 -14.33 9.19
CA LEU A 427 -10.16 -14.97 9.31
C LEU A 427 -10.54 -15.76 8.05
N THR A 428 -10.05 -15.37 6.89
CA THR A 428 -10.29 -16.07 5.61
C THR A 428 -9.22 -17.13 5.29
N GLY A 429 -8.16 -17.23 6.10
CA GLY A 429 -7.05 -18.13 5.86
C GLY A 429 -6.20 -17.72 4.64
N THR A 430 -6.15 -16.44 4.32
CA THR A 430 -5.39 -15.91 3.18
C THR A 430 -4.04 -15.41 3.67
N SER A 431 -2.94 -16.02 3.21
CA SER A 431 -1.59 -15.52 3.43
C SER A 431 -1.35 -14.29 2.57
N LEU A 432 -0.66 -13.29 3.10
CA LEU A 432 -0.34 -12.04 2.41
C LEU A 432 1.16 -11.94 2.14
N PRO A 433 1.59 -11.29 1.03
CA PRO A 433 3.00 -10.96 0.85
C PRO A 433 3.48 -10.03 1.97
N PHE A 434 4.69 -10.24 2.47
CA PHE A 434 5.27 -9.53 3.62
C PHE A 434 5.18 -8.00 3.53
N ILE A 435 5.25 -7.45 2.32
CA ILE A 435 5.19 -6.01 2.07
C ILE A 435 3.76 -5.44 2.21
N ALA A 436 2.72 -6.27 2.02
CA ALA A 436 1.34 -5.79 1.97
C ALA A 436 0.84 -5.17 3.28
N PRO A 437 1.05 -5.77 4.48
CA PRO A 437 0.63 -5.13 5.72
C PRO A 437 1.28 -3.77 5.96
N ILE A 438 2.56 -3.61 5.61
CA ILE A 438 3.30 -2.35 5.78
C ILE A 438 2.74 -1.27 4.85
N CYS A 439 2.64 -1.58 3.56
CA CYS A 439 2.13 -0.64 2.57
C CYS A 439 0.68 -0.25 2.85
N ILE A 440 -0.18 -1.23 3.15
CA ILE A 440 -1.61 -0.97 3.35
C ILE A 440 -1.87 -0.17 4.61
N SER A 441 -1.19 -0.46 5.73
CA SER A 441 -1.37 0.32 6.96
C SER A 441 -1.10 1.81 6.72
N THR A 442 -0.03 2.15 6.03
CA THR A 442 0.34 3.54 5.74
C THR A 442 -0.51 4.19 4.65
N ILE A 443 -0.74 3.47 3.54
CA ILE A 443 -1.52 4.01 2.41
C ILE A 443 -2.98 4.19 2.81
N GLN A 444 -3.59 3.20 3.46
CA GLN A 444 -4.96 3.28 3.91
C GLN A 444 -5.12 4.40 4.95
N LEU A 445 -4.20 4.52 5.92
CA LEU A 445 -4.24 5.61 6.90
C LEU A 445 -4.15 6.98 6.20
N GLY A 446 -3.24 7.15 5.23
CA GLY A 446 -3.09 8.41 4.49
C GLY A 446 -4.25 8.73 3.56
N ALA A 447 -4.73 7.75 2.79
CA ALA A 447 -5.74 7.97 1.74
C ALA A 447 -7.18 7.99 2.26
N THR A 448 -7.50 7.34 3.38
CA THR A 448 -8.89 7.26 3.86
C THR A 448 -9.19 8.22 5.02
N VAL A 449 -8.17 8.84 5.61
CA VAL A 449 -8.37 9.93 6.58
C VAL A 449 -9.10 11.12 5.96
N ASP A 450 -9.04 11.28 4.66
CA ASP A 450 -9.71 12.31 3.87
C ASP A 450 -11.23 12.29 4.06
N TYR A 451 -11.84 11.11 4.14
CA TYR A 451 -13.25 10.94 4.46
C TYR A 451 -13.61 11.52 5.84
N ALA A 452 -12.72 11.28 6.80
CA ALA A 452 -12.91 11.77 8.17
C ALA A 452 -12.67 13.29 8.26
N ILE A 453 -11.69 13.85 7.55
CA ILE A 453 -11.42 15.28 7.46
C ILE A 453 -12.61 16.01 6.83
N LEU A 454 -13.16 15.49 5.73
CA LEU A 454 -14.33 16.07 5.06
C LEU A 454 -15.51 16.21 6.03
N MET A 455 -15.86 15.14 6.73
CA MET A 455 -16.96 15.17 7.71
C MET A 455 -16.65 16.09 8.88
N THR A 456 -15.41 16.12 9.36
CA THR A 456 -14.96 16.98 10.46
C THR A 456 -15.06 18.45 10.09
N THR A 457 -14.65 18.82 8.90
CA THR A 457 -14.73 20.21 8.42
C THR A 457 -16.18 20.69 8.33
N ARG A 458 -17.10 19.84 7.83
CA ARG A 458 -18.54 20.15 7.80
C ARG A 458 -19.13 20.25 9.22
N TYR A 459 -18.77 19.33 10.12
CA TYR A 459 -19.18 19.38 11.51
C TYR A 459 -18.70 20.67 12.21
N LYS A 460 -17.46 21.08 11.98
CA LYS A 460 -16.88 22.33 12.48
C LYS A 460 -17.64 23.56 12.00
N GLN A 461 -18.01 23.59 10.72
CA GLN A 461 -18.80 24.67 10.13
C GLN A 461 -20.20 24.78 10.79
N GLU A 462 -20.91 23.65 10.93
CA GLU A 462 -22.22 23.60 11.56
C GLU A 462 -22.19 24.06 13.04
N ARG A 463 -21.12 23.66 13.77
CA ARG A 463 -20.93 24.10 15.16
C ARG A 463 -20.57 25.59 15.25
N TYR A 464 -19.80 26.10 14.29
CA TYR A 464 -19.47 27.53 14.23
C TYR A 464 -20.71 28.41 13.96
N GLU A 465 -21.68 27.92 13.19
CA GLU A 465 -22.96 28.55 12.95
C GLU A 465 -23.90 28.54 14.16
N GLY A 466 -23.52 27.87 15.26
CA GLY A 466 -24.23 27.87 16.53
C GLY A 466 -25.31 26.78 16.67
N ARG A 467 -25.35 25.81 15.73
CA ARG A 467 -26.27 24.66 15.83
C ARG A 467 -25.92 23.76 17.00
N ASP A 468 -26.90 23.06 17.52
CA ASP A 468 -26.67 22.10 18.58
C ASP A 468 -25.84 20.89 18.09
N LYS A 469 -25.31 20.09 19.00
CA LYS A 469 -24.42 18.98 18.61
C LYS A 469 -25.13 17.94 17.74
N HIS A 470 -26.42 17.64 18.04
CA HIS A 470 -27.16 16.61 17.31
C HIS A 470 -27.50 17.08 15.89
N GLU A 471 -27.94 18.32 15.75
CA GLU A 471 -28.25 18.94 14.46
C GLU A 471 -26.96 19.09 13.62
N ALA A 472 -25.86 19.56 14.24
CA ALA A 472 -24.57 19.75 13.57
C ALA A 472 -23.99 18.42 13.04
N VAL A 473 -24.01 17.35 13.85
CA VAL A 473 -23.54 16.03 13.40
C VAL A 473 -24.44 15.46 12.30
N THR A 474 -25.77 15.59 12.44
CA THR A 474 -26.73 15.09 11.45
C THR A 474 -26.56 15.80 10.10
N ASN A 475 -26.39 17.12 10.10
CA ASN A 475 -26.20 17.90 8.88
C ASN A 475 -24.85 17.61 8.23
N ALA A 476 -23.78 17.56 9.04
CA ALA A 476 -22.46 17.21 8.54
C ALA A 476 -22.47 15.82 7.87
N LEU A 477 -23.10 14.83 8.51
CA LEU A 477 -23.22 13.49 7.98
C LEU A 477 -24.06 13.46 6.70
N LYS A 478 -25.21 14.16 6.66
CA LYS A 478 -26.09 14.24 5.49
C LYS A 478 -25.35 14.75 4.25
N VAL A 479 -24.53 15.79 4.40
CA VAL A 479 -23.78 16.41 3.30
C VAL A 479 -22.55 15.59 2.90
N SER A 480 -21.90 14.93 3.86
CA SER A 480 -20.65 14.21 3.62
C SER A 480 -20.84 12.81 3.06
N ILE A 481 -21.92 12.08 3.41
CA ILE A 481 -22.16 10.71 2.96
C ILE A 481 -22.05 10.55 1.43
N PRO A 482 -22.72 11.38 0.59
CA PRO A 482 -22.62 11.20 -0.86
C PRO A 482 -21.19 11.29 -1.36
N SER A 483 -20.42 12.29 -0.93
CA SER A 483 -19.03 12.47 -1.34
C SER A 483 -18.15 11.31 -0.86
N ILE A 484 -18.33 10.82 0.37
CA ILE A 484 -17.58 9.68 0.91
C ILE A 484 -17.88 8.40 0.11
N ILE A 485 -19.16 8.16 -0.27
CA ILE A 485 -19.54 7.00 -1.08
C ILE A 485 -18.89 7.08 -2.47
N VAL A 486 -18.99 8.22 -3.15
CA VAL A 486 -18.42 8.38 -4.50
C VAL A 486 -16.92 8.13 -4.48
N SER A 487 -16.24 8.73 -3.51
CA SER A 487 -14.79 8.60 -3.30
C SER A 487 -14.38 7.14 -3.01
N ALA A 488 -15.01 6.51 -2.03
CA ALA A 488 -14.72 5.12 -1.67
C ALA A 488 -15.02 4.14 -2.81
N MET A 489 -16.13 4.33 -3.54
CA MET A 489 -16.47 3.50 -4.71
C MET A 489 -15.52 3.74 -5.88
N GLY A 490 -15.00 4.93 -6.02
CA GLY A 490 -13.96 5.26 -6.99
C GLY A 490 -12.66 4.51 -6.69
N LEU A 491 -12.16 4.61 -5.46
CA LEU A 491 -10.97 3.89 -4.99
C LEU A 491 -11.16 2.37 -5.11
N PHE A 492 -12.30 1.85 -4.65
CA PHE A 492 -12.67 0.44 -4.79
C PHE A 492 -12.61 -0.01 -6.26
N SER A 493 -13.26 0.72 -7.16
CA SER A 493 -13.37 0.31 -8.57
C SER A 493 -12.03 0.36 -9.30
N ALA A 494 -11.18 1.35 -8.99
CA ALA A 494 -9.86 1.47 -9.59
C ALA A 494 -8.93 0.32 -9.19
N THR A 495 -9.04 -0.19 -7.96
CA THR A 495 -8.14 -1.22 -7.43
C THR A 495 -8.71 -2.64 -7.56
N PHE A 496 -10.02 -2.84 -7.38
CA PHE A 496 -10.66 -4.16 -7.42
C PHE A 496 -10.50 -4.88 -8.76
N GLY A 497 -10.59 -4.13 -9.88
CA GLY A 497 -10.41 -4.74 -11.21
C GLY A 497 -8.98 -5.23 -11.44
N VAL A 498 -8.00 -4.55 -10.88
CA VAL A 498 -6.59 -4.98 -10.92
C VAL A 498 -6.39 -6.22 -10.07
N ALA A 499 -6.95 -6.23 -8.86
CA ALA A 499 -6.91 -7.39 -7.96
C ALA A 499 -7.46 -8.68 -8.59
N LEU A 500 -8.50 -8.56 -9.42
CA LEU A 500 -9.09 -9.72 -10.11
C LEU A 500 -8.33 -10.17 -11.35
N TYR A 501 -7.55 -9.29 -11.96
CA TYR A 501 -6.91 -9.55 -13.25
C TYR A 501 -5.45 -9.97 -13.12
N SER A 502 -4.70 -9.38 -12.17
CA SER A 502 -3.26 -9.60 -12.07
C SER A 502 -2.93 -10.98 -11.53
N ASP A 503 -2.09 -11.71 -12.26
CA ASP A 503 -1.48 -12.96 -11.83
C ASP A 503 -0.23 -12.73 -10.94
N VAL A 504 0.19 -11.47 -10.79
CA VAL A 504 1.25 -11.07 -9.85
C VAL A 504 0.65 -10.88 -8.47
N ASP A 505 0.85 -11.83 -7.57
CA ASP A 505 0.15 -11.86 -6.26
C ASP A 505 0.39 -10.61 -5.41
N ILE A 506 1.60 -10.03 -5.41
CA ILE A 506 1.86 -8.77 -4.69
C ILE A 506 0.95 -7.65 -5.20
N ILE A 507 0.76 -7.53 -6.52
CA ILE A 507 -0.09 -6.50 -7.13
C ILE A 507 -1.54 -6.79 -6.82
N SER A 508 -1.98 -8.04 -7.02
CA SER A 508 -3.33 -8.50 -6.72
C SER A 508 -3.69 -8.27 -5.25
N SER A 509 -2.85 -8.75 -4.33
CA SER A 509 -3.06 -8.62 -2.87
C SER A 509 -3.09 -7.17 -2.41
N LEU A 510 -2.16 -6.31 -2.87
CA LEU A 510 -2.16 -4.89 -2.52
C LEU A 510 -3.43 -4.19 -3.02
N CYS A 511 -3.84 -4.48 -4.25
CA CYS A 511 -5.04 -3.89 -4.84
C CYS A 511 -6.33 -4.40 -4.18
N ASP A 512 -6.42 -5.68 -3.80
CA ASP A 512 -7.57 -6.24 -3.04
C ASP A 512 -7.67 -5.59 -1.66
N LEU A 513 -6.56 -5.51 -0.94
CA LEU A 513 -6.51 -4.87 0.37
C LEU A 513 -6.88 -3.38 0.30
N MET A 514 -6.46 -2.67 -0.76
CA MET A 514 -6.85 -1.28 -0.99
C MET A 514 -8.35 -1.15 -1.30
N ALA A 515 -8.89 -2.00 -2.17
CA ALA A 515 -10.31 -2.02 -2.51
C ALA A 515 -11.16 -2.29 -1.27
N ARG A 516 -10.84 -3.35 -0.55
CA ARG A 516 -11.53 -3.73 0.69
C ARG A 516 -11.36 -2.67 1.78
N GLY A 517 -10.16 -2.11 1.92
CA GLY A 517 -9.85 -1.03 2.84
C GLY A 517 -10.67 0.23 2.60
N ALA A 518 -10.92 0.61 1.34
CA ALA A 518 -11.78 1.74 0.99
C ALA A 518 -13.22 1.55 1.51
N ILE A 519 -13.78 0.37 1.31
CA ILE A 519 -15.15 0.05 1.76
C ILE A 519 -15.22 -0.01 3.28
N VAL A 520 -14.27 -0.66 3.94
CA VAL A 520 -14.23 -0.76 5.41
C VAL A 520 -14.08 0.63 6.03
N SER A 521 -13.18 1.47 5.51
CA SER A 521 -12.97 2.84 5.99
C SER A 521 -14.21 3.72 5.76
N MET A 522 -14.87 3.59 4.62
CA MET A 522 -16.14 4.28 4.34
C MET A 522 -17.18 3.99 5.42
N PHE A 523 -17.40 2.71 5.72
CA PHE A 523 -18.34 2.33 6.78
C PHE A 523 -17.87 2.78 8.16
N ALA A 524 -16.59 2.67 8.48
CA ALA A 524 -16.04 3.10 9.75
C ALA A 524 -16.25 4.61 9.97
N VAL A 525 -16.00 5.44 8.96
CA VAL A 525 -16.20 6.89 9.04
C VAL A 525 -17.68 7.24 9.13
N ILE A 526 -18.55 6.64 8.31
CA ILE A 526 -19.99 6.95 8.31
C ILE A 526 -20.67 6.53 9.62
N LEU A 527 -20.27 5.41 10.23
CA LEU A 527 -20.96 4.86 11.41
C LEU A 527 -20.31 5.28 12.73
N PHE A 528 -19.00 5.21 12.84
CA PHE A 528 -18.30 5.41 14.11
C PHE A 528 -17.92 6.86 14.37
N LEU A 529 -17.49 7.62 13.34
CA LEU A 529 -17.06 9.00 13.55
C LEU A 529 -18.16 9.91 14.08
N PRO A 530 -19.42 9.87 13.59
CA PRO A 530 -20.53 10.63 14.18
C PRO A 530 -20.79 10.26 15.65
N ALA A 531 -20.66 8.98 16.01
CA ALA A 531 -20.82 8.54 17.39
C ALA A 531 -19.74 9.13 18.31
N MET A 532 -18.49 9.20 17.82
CA MET A 532 -17.38 9.85 18.52
C MET A 532 -17.60 11.36 18.66
N PHE A 533 -18.09 12.05 17.64
CA PHE A 533 -18.43 13.47 17.73
C PHE A 533 -19.53 13.73 18.77
N MET A 534 -20.57 12.88 18.80
CA MET A 534 -21.64 12.97 19.80
C MET A 534 -21.13 12.79 21.24
N LEU A 535 -20.17 11.88 21.44
CA LEU A 535 -19.58 11.61 22.75
C LEU A 535 -18.63 12.72 23.19
N PHE A 536 -17.69 13.11 22.32
CA PHE A 536 -16.58 13.99 22.62
C PHE A 536 -16.81 15.46 22.25
N ASP A 537 -18.03 15.88 21.86
CA ASP A 537 -18.36 17.25 21.43
C ASP A 537 -17.81 18.34 22.37
N LYS A 538 -17.99 18.17 23.69
CA LYS A 538 -17.49 19.15 24.68
C LYS A 538 -15.95 19.27 24.63
N MET A 539 -15.25 18.14 24.54
CA MET A 539 -13.78 18.13 24.47
C MET A 539 -13.30 18.77 23.16
N ILE A 540 -13.92 18.39 22.03
CA ILE A 540 -13.61 18.94 20.71
C ILE A 540 -13.77 20.47 20.72
N CYS A 541 -14.91 20.98 21.22
CA CYS A 541 -15.17 22.41 21.27
C CYS A 541 -14.23 23.21 22.20
N VAL A 542 -13.65 22.57 23.21
CA VAL A 542 -12.70 23.21 24.14
C VAL A 542 -11.27 23.21 23.59
N THR A 543 -10.86 22.09 22.96
CA THR A 543 -9.49 21.87 22.50
C THR A 543 -9.22 22.30 21.06
N SER A 544 -10.25 22.77 20.34
CA SER A 544 -10.16 23.11 18.93
C SER A 544 -10.46 24.59 18.67
N ILE A 545 -9.72 25.19 17.74
CA ILE A 545 -9.95 26.56 17.33
C ILE A 545 -10.99 26.58 16.19
N GLY A 546 -12.00 27.47 16.31
CA GLY A 546 -13.01 27.67 15.26
C GLY A 546 -14.27 26.80 15.39
N PHE A 547 -14.51 26.14 16.54
CA PHE A 547 -15.74 25.42 16.83
C PHE A 547 -16.80 26.27 17.56
N ARG A 548 -16.44 27.44 18.07
CA ARG A 548 -17.38 28.36 18.74
C ARG A 548 -17.18 29.76 18.21
N ASN A 549 -18.24 30.34 17.71
CA ASN A 549 -18.28 31.78 17.50
C ASN A 549 -18.46 32.44 18.88
N LYS A 550 -17.43 33.11 19.40
CA LYS A 550 -17.49 33.82 20.70
C LYS A 550 -18.48 34.98 20.71
N ASN A 551 -18.94 35.40 19.53
CA ASN A 551 -19.84 36.54 19.32
C ASN A 551 -21.28 36.11 18.98
N ALA A 552 -21.59 34.83 18.89
CA ALA A 552 -22.97 34.35 18.70
C ALA A 552 -23.69 34.43 20.04
N GLU A 553 -24.59 35.40 20.22
CA GLU A 553 -25.61 35.35 21.24
C GLU A 553 -26.43 34.07 21.10
N PRO A 554 -26.81 33.37 22.18
CA PRO A 554 -27.69 32.22 22.09
C PRO A 554 -28.99 32.67 21.39
N SER A 555 -29.31 32.08 20.26
CA SER A 555 -30.51 32.40 19.50
C SER A 555 -31.74 32.08 20.35
N ASN A 556 -32.33 33.11 20.86
CA ASN A 556 -33.55 33.08 21.70
C ASN A 556 -34.83 32.91 20.83
N THR A 557 -34.76 32.03 19.81
CA THR A 557 -35.87 31.83 18.85
C THR A 557 -36.92 30.82 19.29
N LEU A 558 -36.98 30.48 20.59
CA LEU A 558 -38.02 29.60 21.15
C LEU A 558 -39.05 30.31 22.04
N LYS A 559 -39.03 31.66 22.15
CA LYS A 559 -40.02 32.41 22.94
C LYS A 559 -41.05 33.24 22.16
N GLU A 560 -40.98 33.31 20.84
CA GLU A 560 -41.93 34.11 20.04
C GLU A 560 -42.97 33.31 19.24
N ARG A 561 -43.18 32.03 19.56
CA ARG A 561 -44.27 31.24 18.96
C ARG A 561 -45.37 30.82 19.95
N THR A 562 -45.42 31.43 21.14
CA THR A 562 -46.52 31.28 22.10
C THR A 562 -46.84 32.63 22.75
N ALA A 563 -47.22 33.62 21.96
CA ALA A 563 -47.96 34.78 22.36
C ALA A 563 -49.00 35.12 21.29
#